data_b8148a38fd4f8b3f48647c271eaad4a2
#
_entry.id   b8148a38fd4f8b3f48647c271eaad4a2
#
_cell.length_a   1.000
_cell.length_b   1.000
_cell.length_c   1.000
_cell.angle_alpha   90.00
_cell.angle_beta   90.00
_cell.angle_gamma   90.00
#
_symmetry.space_group_name_H-M   'P 1'
#
loop_
_entity.id
_entity.type
_entity.pdbx_description
1 polymer ?
#
loop_
_entity_poly.entity_id
_entity_poly.type
_entity_poly.pdbx_seq_one_letter_code
_entity_poly.pdbx_strand_id
1 'polypeptide(L)'
;MLVLGVDPGSRVTGYGLLEKDNNKVTCIDYGHIRSTAKIPFYERVHKIFLAMVEIMNHYHPHDMAIEDIFYAKNIQSSFKLGHARAAVLIAAVQCGVQIFEYTPLQIKKAVVGYGRASKEQIHSMVQVILNIKNIPDFDTSDALATAICHLNWSTFESPTGKPSGKK
;
A
#
# COMPACT_ATOMS: atom_id res chain seq x y z
N MET A 1 2.57 -16.57 0.06
CA MET A 1 1.59 -15.51 0.35
C MET A 1 1.90 -14.29 -0.50
N LEU A 2 0.96 -13.85 -1.32
CA LEU A 2 1.09 -12.67 -2.19
C LEU A 2 0.34 -11.49 -1.56
N VAL A 3 1.02 -10.37 -1.39
CA VAL A 3 0.52 -9.15 -0.73
C VAL A 3 0.62 -7.97 -1.68
N LEU A 4 -0.46 -7.19 -1.78
CA LEU A 4 -0.52 -5.93 -2.49
C LEU A 4 -0.44 -4.77 -1.49
N GLY A 5 0.67 -4.04 -1.47
CA GLY A 5 0.78 -2.75 -0.76
C GLY A 5 0.28 -1.62 -1.64
N VAL A 6 -0.44 -0.67 -1.04
CA VAL A 6 -0.99 0.49 -1.76
C VAL A 6 -0.77 1.77 -0.96
N ASP A 7 -0.27 2.81 -1.63
CA ASP A 7 -0.25 4.19 -1.16
C ASP A 7 -1.24 5.02 -1.99
N PRO A 8 -2.46 5.27 -1.48
CA PRO A 8 -3.49 5.97 -2.23
C PRO A 8 -3.20 7.45 -2.38
N GLY A 9 -3.27 7.98 -3.59
CA GLY A 9 -3.19 9.41 -3.84
C GLY A 9 -4.03 9.83 -5.03
N SER A 10 -4.68 11.00 -4.98
CA SER A 10 -5.59 11.46 -6.05
C SER A 10 -4.90 11.87 -7.34
N ARG A 11 -3.58 12.04 -7.35
CA ARG A 11 -2.75 12.32 -8.54
C ARG A 11 -1.86 11.15 -8.89
N VAL A 12 -1.30 10.53 -7.90
CA VAL A 12 -0.47 9.34 -8.00
C VAL A 12 -0.94 8.37 -6.93
N THR A 13 -1.23 7.14 -7.30
CA THR A 13 -1.46 6.03 -6.37
C THR A 13 -0.34 5.03 -6.63
N GLY A 14 0.51 4.79 -5.62
CA GLY A 14 1.55 3.78 -5.68
C GLY A 14 1.00 2.38 -5.40
N TYR A 15 1.59 1.36 -6.02
CA TYR A 15 1.34 -0.04 -5.68
C TYR A 15 2.63 -0.86 -5.70
N GLY A 16 2.65 -1.94 -4.92
CA GLY A 16 3.73 -2.90 -4.92
C GLY A 16 3.25 -4.29 -4.51
N LEU A 17 3.64 -5.30 -5.27
CA LEU A 17 3.29 -6.71 -5.07
C LEU A 17 4.49 -7.48 -4.58
N LEU A 18 4.38 -8.02 -3.37
CA LEU A 18 5.41 -8.83 -2.75
C LEU A 18 4.91 -10.24 -2.48
N GLU A 19 5.70 -11.21 -2.86
CA GLU A 19 5.45 -12.62 -2.53
C GLU A 19 6.42 -13.07 -1.44
N LYS A 20 5.87 -13.70 -0.40
CA LYS A 20 6.64 -14.39 0.63
C LYS A 20 6.48 -15.89 0.50
N ASP A 21 7.59 -16.57 0.20
CA ASP A 21 7.71 -18.02 0.25
C ASP A 21 8.75 -18.39 1.31
N ASN A 22 8.29 -19.05 2.37
CA ASN A 22 9.10 -19.33 3.57
C ASN A 22 9.71 -18.04 4.15
N ASN A 23 11.04 -17.90 4.10
CA ASN A 23 11.76 -16.73 4.57
C ASN A 23 12.20 -15.77 3.44
N LYS A 24 11.88 -16.09 2.18
CA LYS A 24 12.26 -15.27 1.03
C LYS A 24 11.11 -14.36 0.64
N VAL A 25 11.40 -13.06 0.57
CA VAL A 25 10.49 -12.04 0.01
C VAL A 25 10.98 -11.69 -1.39
N THR A 26 10.08 -11.76 -2.36
CA THR A 26 10.37 -11.42 -3.75
C THR A 26 9.38 -10.33 -4.21
N CYS A 27 9.88 -9.30 -4.85
CA CYS A 27 9.04 -8.31 -5.50
C CYS A 27 8.59 -8.85 -6.85
N ILE A 28 7.27 -8.97 -7.03
CA ILE A 28 6.66 -9.50 -8.26
C ILE A 28 6.41 -8.38 -9.25
N ASP A 29 5.83 -7.27 -8.78
CA ASP A 29 5.55 -6.08 -9.59
C ASP A 29 5.42 -4.84 -8.71
N TYR A 30 5.64 -3.68 -9.28
CA TYR A 30 5.44 -2.40 -8.62
C TYR A 30 5.28 -1.28 -9.65
N GLY A 31 4.62 -0.22 -9.23
CA GLY A 31 4.42 0.94 -10.09
C GLY A 31 3.46 1.95 -9.49
N HIS A 32 2.89 2.77 -10.37
CA HIS A 32 1.96 3.81 -9.96
C HIS A 32 0.88 4.05 -11.01
N ILE A 33 -0.30 4.46 -10.52
CA ILE A 33 -1.43 4.93 -11.31
C ILE A 33 -1.39 6.45 -11.31
N ARG A 34 -1.06 7.07 -12.45
CA ARG A 34 -0.98 8.54 -12.57
C ARG A 34 -2.21 9.13 -13.24
N SER A 35 -2.62 10.29 -12.73
CA SER A 35 -3.65 11.13 -13.31
C SER A 35 -3.23 12.59 -13.34
N THR A 36 -3.61 13.31 -14.39
CA THR A 36 -3.29 14.74 -14.53
C THR A 36 -4.40 15.62 -13.91
N ALA A 37 -4.06 16.84 -13.51
CA ALA A 37 -5.03 17.80 -12.99
C ALA A 37 -6.05 18.25 -14.04
N LYS A 38 -5.81 17.98 -15.35
CA LYS A 38 -6.72 18.29 -16.44
C LYS A 38 -7.96 17.39 -16.47
N ILE A 39 -7.85 16.18 -15.89
CA ILE A 39 -8.95 15.22 -15.79
C ILE A 39 -9.83 15.59 -14.59
N PRO A 40 -11.16 15.63 -14.72
CA PRO A 40 -12.09 15.85 -13.60
C PRO A 40 -11.80 14.92 -12.42
N PHE A 41 -12.03 15.40 -11.21
CA PHE A 41 -11.65 14.65 -10.02
C PHE A 41 -12.33 13.28 -9.91
N TYR A 42 -13.63 13.19 -10.22
CA TYR A 42 -14.39 11.93 -10.18
C TYR A 42 -13.88 10.91 -11.22
N GLU A 43 -13.42 11.35 -12.39
CA GLU A 43 -12.81 10.46 -13.39
C GLU A 43 -11.45 9.92 -12.91
N ARG A 44 -10.68 10.72 -12.17
CA ARG A 44 -9.43 10.25 -11.56
C ARG A 44 -9.70 9.18 -10.50
N VAL A 45 -10.72 9.37 -9.68
CA VAL A 45 -11.16 8.38 -8.67
C VAL A 45 -11.61 7.09 -9.36
N HIS A 46 -12.39 7.20 -10.43
CA HIS A 46 -12.82 6.05 -11.23
C HIS A 46 -11.64 5.33 -11.90
N LYS A 47 -10.67 6.06 -12.43
CA LYS A 47 -9.45 5.49 -13.00
C LYS A 47 -8.66 4.68 -11.95
N ILE A 48 -8.52 5.20 -10.73
CA ILE A 48 -7.87 4.47 -9.62
C ILE A 48 -8.61 3.16 -9.35
N PHE A 49 -9.93 3.21 -9.23
CA PHE A 49 -10.76 2.04 -8.99
C PHE A 49 -10.56 0.97 -10.07
N LEU A 50 -10.67 1.33 -11.35
CA LEU A 50 -10.52 0.39 -12.48
C LEU A 50 -9.14 -0.23 -12.52
N ALA A 51 -8.07 0.57 -12.36
CA ALA A 51 -6.70 0.07 -12.37
C ALA A 51 -6.43 -0.88 -11.19
N MET A 52 -6.97 -0.60 -10.00
CA MET A 52 -6.85 -1.48 -8.85
C MET A 52 -7.58 -2.81 -9.06
N VAL A 53 -8.79 -2.78 -9.65
CA VAL A 53 -9.52 -4.01 -10.03
C VAL A 53 -8.71 -4.83 -11.04
N GLU A 54 -8.12 -4.18 -12.05
CA GLU A 54 -7.27 -4.85 -13.04
C GLU A 54 -6.05 -5.52 -12.39
N ILE A 55 -5.31 -4.82 -11.53
CA ILE A 55 -4.15 -5.35 -10.81
C ILE A 55 -4.57 -6.56 -9.94
N MET A 56 -5.64 -6.44 -9.17
CA MET A 56 -6.11 -7.51 -8.29
C MET A 56 -6.60 -8.74 -9.07
N ASN A 57 -7.29 -8.53 -10.18
CA ASN A 57 -7.74 -9.63 -11.05
C ASN A 57 -6.59 -10.29 -11.83
N HIS A 58 -5.50 -9.57 -12.09
CA HIS A 58 -4.34 -10.12 -12.77
C HIS A 58 -3.45 -10.94 -11.84
N TYR A 59 -3.18 -10.42 -10.65
CA TYR A 59 -2.22 -11.03 -9.74
C TYR A 59 -2.85 -11.91 -8.65
N HIS A 60 -4.14 -11.76 -8.37
CA HIS A 60 -4.87 -12.48 -7.31
C HIS A 60 -4.17 -12.42 -5.95
N PRO A 61 -3.85 -11.22 -5.40
CA PRO A 61 -3.23 -11.12 -4.11
C PRO A 61 -4.16 -11.69 -3.02
N HIS A 62 -3.57 -12.30 -2.00
CA HIS A 62 -4.33 -12.80 -0.84
C HIS A 62 -4.78 -11.63 0.03
N ASP A 63 -3.86 -10.70 0.28
CA ASP A 63 -4.04 -9.59 1.19
C ASP A 63 -3.67 -8.27 0.50
N MET A 64 -4.36 -7.20 0.87
CA MET A 64 -3.99 -5.83 0.56
C MET A 64 -3.63 -5.08 1.84
N ALA A 65 -2.46 -4.48 1.86
CA ALA A 65 -1.97 -3.62 2.92
C ALA A 65 -2.05 -2.15 2.48
N ILE A 66 -2.61 -1.30 3.35
CA ILE A 66 -2.79 0.13 3.07
C ILE A 66 -2.42 0.96 4.30
N GLU A 67 -1.83 2.15 4.10
CA GLU A 67 -1.53 3.05 5.20
C GLU A 67 -2.83 3.66 5.75
N ASP A 68 -2.96 3.71 7.09
CA ASP A 68 -4.07 4.40 7.75
C ASP A 68 -3.92 5.91 7.64
N ILE A 69 -5.04 6.62 7.40
CA ILE A 69 -5.03 8.07 7.20
C ILE A 69 -5.04 8.77 8.56
N PHE A 70 -3.95 9.49 8.87
CA PHE A 70 -3.95 10.51 9.90
C PHE A 70 -4.25 11.89 9.31
N TYR A 71 -4.96 12.73 10.08
CA TYR A 71 -5.41 14.06 9.68
C TYR A 71 -4.34 14.86 8.94
N ALA A 72 -4.60 15.21 7.68
CA ALA A 72 -3.80 16.18 6.97
C ALA A 72 -4.16 17.61 7.41
N LYS A 73 -3.17 18.50 7.45
CA LYS A 73 -3.36 19.92 7.82
C LYS A 73 -4.31 20.69 6.88
N ASN A 74 -4.57 20.16 5.69
CA ASN A 74 -5.45 20.78 4.70
C ASN A 74 -6.67 19.90 4.45
N ILE A 75 -7.84 20.38 4.84
CA ILE A 75 -9.13 19.70 4.74
C ILE A 75 -9.44 19.25 3.30
N GLN A 76 -9.24 20.11 2.28
CA GLN A 76 -9.54 19.76 0.89
C GLN A 76 -8.63 18.62 0.37
N SER A 77 -7.36 18.62 0.78
CA SER A 77 -6.44 17.54 0.44
C SER A 77 -6.83 16.24 1.11
N SER A 78 -7.28 16.30 2.37
CA SER A 78 -7.77 15.13 3.11
C SER A 78 -9.00 14.50 2.45
N PHE A 79 -9.97 15.32 1.98
CA PHE A 79 -11.12 14.79 1.24
C PHE A 79 -10.72 14.10 -0.06
N LYS A 80 -9.81 14.70 -0.84
CA LYS A 80 -9.32 14.08 -2.08
C LYS A 80 -8.58 12.77 -1.83
N LEU A 81 -7.78 12.72 -0.76
CA LEU A 81 -7.10 11.50 -0.33
C LEU A 81 -8.11 10.44 0.10
N GLY A 82 -9.10 10.81 0.93
CA GLY A 82 -10.16 9.91 1.36
C GLY A 82 -10.94 9.28 0.20
N HIS A 83 -11.25 10.05 -0.85
CA HIS A 83 -11.91 9.51 -2.05
C HIS A 83 -11.01 8.54 -2.83
N ALA A 84 -9.73 8.86 -3.00
CA ALA A 84 -8.78 7.95 -3.65
C ALA A 84 -8.65 6.64 -2.87
N ARG A 85 -8.53 6.74 -1.53
CA ARG A 85 -8.50 5.59 -0.64
C ARG A 85 -9.79 4.77 -0.73
N ALA A 86 -10.96 5.41 -0.73
CA ALA A 86 -12.24 4.72 -0.85
C ALA A 86 -12.32 3.90 -2.16
N ALA A 87 -11.82 4.45 -3.28
CA ALA A 87 -11.76 3.72 -4.55
C ALA A 87 -10.91 2.44 -4.45
N VAL A 88 -9.76 2.50 -3.77
CA VAL A 88 -8.89 1.35 -3.52
C VAL A 88 -9.59 0.30 -2.64
N LEU A 89 -10.21 0.74 -1.53
CA LEU A 89 -10.91 -0.15 -0.61
C LEU A 89 -12.09 -0.86 -1.27
N ILE A 90 -12.90 -0.13 -2.06
CA ILE A 90 -14.04 -0.69 -2.79
C ILE A 90 -13.55 -1.72 -3.84
N ALA A 91 -12.45 -1.43 -4.55
CA ALA A 91 -11.86 -2.38 -5.48
C ALA A 91 -11.44 -3.68 -4.78
N ALA A 92 -10.78 -3.58 -3.61
CA ALA A 92 -10.38 -4.75 -2.83
C ALA A 92 -11.58 -5.59 -2.37
N VAL A 93 -12.62 -4.95 -1.85
CA VAL A 93 -13.86 -5.63 -1.45
C VAL A 93 -14.52 -6.33 -2.65
N GLN A 94 -14.59 -5.66 -3.80
CA GLN A 94 -15.17 -6.23 -5.02
C GLN A 94 -14.39 -7.46 -5.52
N CYS A 95 -13.06 -7.44 -5.39
CA CYS A 95 -12.19 -8.54 -5.79
C CYS A 95 -12.05 -9.63 -4.70
N GLY A 96 -12.68 -9.48 -3.54
CA GLY A 96 -12.61 -10.43 -2.43
C GLY A 96 -11.25 -10.49 -1.73
N VAL A 97 -10.41 -9.43 -1.87
CA VAL A 97 -9.09 -9.33 -1.25
C VAL A 97 -9.24 -8.85 0.20
N GLN A 98 -8.55 -9.48 1.15
CA GLN A 98 -8.56 -9.06 2.55
C GLN A 98 -7.77 -7.77 2.73
N ILE A 99 -8.27 -6.86 3.59
CA ILE A 99 -7.71 -5.52 3.79
C ILE A 99 -7.08 -5.41 5.16
N PHE A 100 -5.85 -4.91 5.23
CA PHE A 100 -5.10 -4.65 6.45
C PHE A 100 -4.59 -3.21 6.45
N GLU A 101 -4.83 -2.50 7.55
CA GLU A 101 -4.47 -1.10 7.71
C GLU A 101 -3.32 -0.94 8.70
N TYR A 102 -2.33 -0.12 8.35
CA TYR A 102 -1.13 0.11 9.15
C TYR A 102 -0.89 1.59 9.37
N THR A 103 -0.56 1.97 10.60
CA THR A 103 -0.18 3.35 10.89
C THR A 103 1.19 3.68 10.29
N PRO A 104 1.47 4.96 9.97
CA PRO A 104 2.79 5.40 9.49
C PRO A 104 3.94 4.95 10.40
N LEU A 105 3.70 4.92 11.71
CA LEU A 105 4.68 4.48 12.70
C LEU A 105 5.01 2.98 12.58
N GLN A 106 3.99 2.15 12.35
CA GLN A 106 4.17 0.71 12.13
C GLN A 106 4.98 0.44 10.86
N ILE A 107 4.62 1.12 9.76
CA ILE A 107 5.33 0.98 8.47
C ILE A 107 6.79 1.37 8.63
N LYS A 108 7.08 2.53 9.23
CA LYS A 108 8.46 2.98 9.46
C LYS A 108 9.26 1.99 10.32
N LYS A 109 8.69 1.52 11.42
CA LYS A 109 9.36 0.54 12.29
C LYS A 109 9.61 -0.79 11.57
N ALA A 110 8.70 -1.23 10.73
CA ALA A 110 8.85 -2.48 9.98
C ALA A 110 9.99 -2.43 8.96
N VAL A 111 10.23 -1.25 8.34
CA VAL A 111 11.25 -1.09 7.30
C VAL A 111 12.63 -0.74 7.88
N VAL A 112 12.71 0.21 8.82
CA VAL A 112 14.01 0.72 9.32
C VAL A 112 14.25 0.47 10.81
N GLY A 113 13.30 -0.12 11.55
CA GLY A 113 13.42 -0.43 12.96
C GLY A 113 13.04 0.73 13.91
N TYR A 114 12.85 1.96 13.42
CA TYR A 114 12.48 3.13 14.24
C TYR A 114 11.48 4.05 13.54
N GLY A 115 10.71 4.85 14.34
CA GLY A 115 9.55 5.59 13.82
C GLY A 115 9.84 6.99 13.25
N ARG A 116 11.06 7.54 13.43
CA ARG A 116 11.42 8.91 13.00
C ARG A 116 12.18 8.96 11.67
N ALA A 117 12.14 7.91 10.87
CA ALA A 117 12.80 7.84 9.58
C ALA A 117 12.24 8.89 8.59
N SER A 118 13.13 9.46 7.77
CA SER A 118 12.75 10.29 6.64
C SER A 118 12.22 9.43 5.47
N LYS A 119 11.57 10.08 4.49
CA LYS A 119 11.11 9.38 3.28
C LYS A 119 12.27 8.80 2.48
N GLU A 120 13.38 9.51 2.40
CA GLU A 120 14.60 9.06 1.71
C GLU A 120 15.20 7.82 2.37
N GLN A 121 15.18 7.76 3.70
CA GLN A 121 15.66 6.59 4.46
C GLN A 121 14.78 5.37 4.21
N ILE A 122 13.46 5.54 4.22
CA ILE A 122 12.51 4.46 3.88
C ILE A 122 12.75 3.98 2.45
N HIS A 123 12.81 4.90 1.49
CA HIS A 123 13.03 4.59 0.08
C HIS A 123 14.33 3.78 -0.13
N SER A 124 15.44 4.23 0.44
CA SER A 124 16.72 3.53 0.36
C SER A 124 16.67 2.14 1.00
N MET A 125 15.99 2.00 2.14
CA MET A 125 15.90 0.72 2.83
C MET A 125 14.99 -0.27 2.08
N VAL A 126 13.88 0.18 1.49
CA VAL A 126 13.03 -0.64 0.62
C VAL A 126 13.82 -1.19 -0.56
N GLN A 127 14.66 -0.37 -1.20
CA GLN A 127 15.56 -0.82 -2.28
C GLN A 127 16.51 -1.92 -1.81
N VAL A 128 17.08 -1.77 -0.61
CA VAL A 128 18.00 -2.77 -0.03
C VAL A 128 17.26 -4.07 0.31
N ILE A 129 16.12 -3.98 1.00
CA ILE A 129 15.34 -5.16 1.43
C ILE A 129 14.88 -5.99 0.25
N LEU A 130 14.40 -5.33 -0.82
CA LEU A 130 13.84 -6.00 -2.00
C LEU A 130 14.88 -6.24 -3.10
N ASN A 131 16.13 -5.78 -2.91
CA ASN A 131 17.20 -5.82 -3.91
C ASN A 131 16.79 -5.19 -5.27
N ILE A 132 16.11 -4.05 -5.21
CA ILE A 132 15.64 -3.28 -6.37
C ILE A 132 16.54 -2.06 -6.55
N LYS A 133 17.14 -1.87 -7.73
CA LYS A 133 18.06 -0.76 -7.98
C LYS A 133 17.35 0.59 -8.18
N ASN A 134 16.20 0.59 -8.82
CA ASN A 134 15.46 1.81 -9.16
C ASN A 134 13.97 1.66 -8.86
N ILE A 135 13.49 2.36 -7.84
CA ILE A 135 12.07 2.58 -7.59
C ILE A 135 11.73 3.97 -8.16
N PRO A 136 10.69 4.12 -9.01
CA PRO A 136 10.49 5.32 -9.83
C PRO A 136 10.12 6.57 -9.02
N ASP A 137 9.47 6.42 -7.88
CA ASP A 137 9.00 7.52 -7.03
C ASP A 137 8.74 7.08 -5.58
N PHE A 138 8.44 8.06 -4.72
CA PHE A 138 8.16 7.80 -3.31
C PHE A 138 6.81 7.10 -3.10
N ASP A 139 5.78 7.38 -3.91
CA ASP A 139 4.47 6.74 -3.77
C ASP A 139 4.57 5.22 -3.99
N THR A 140 5.34 4.79 -4.98
CA THR A 140 5.67 3.37 -5.21
C THR A 140 6.48 2.77 -4.05
N SER A 141 7.44 3.52 -3.52
CA SER A 141 8.26 3.09 -2.38
C SER A 141 7.43 2.96 -1.10
N ASP A 142 6.52 3.90 -0.84
CA ASP A 142 5.63 3.89 0.32
C ASP A 142 4.64 2.70 0.24
N ALA A 143 4.16 2.37 -0.95
CA ALA A 143 3.34 1.18 -1.20
C ALA A 143 4.12 -0.13 -0.91
N LEU A 144 5.35 -0.25 -1.41
CA LEU A 144 6.22 -1.39 -1.12
C LEU A 144 6.56 -1.50 0.37
N ALA A 145 6.82 -0.37 1.05
CA ALA A 145 7.04 -0.31 2.50
C ALA A 145 5.84 -0.84 3.28
N THR A 146 4.64 -0.51 2.84
CA THR A 146 3.38 -0.99 3.44
C THR A 146 3.21 -2.50 3.27
N ALA A 147 3.56 -3.06 2.09
CA ALA A 147 3.57 -4.50 1.87
C ALA A 147 4.61 -5.22 2.73
N ILE A 148 5.84 -4.66 2.88
CA ILE A 148 6.87 -5.18 3.79
C ILE A 148 6.36 -5.19 5.24
N CYS A 149 5.68 -4.13 5.67
CA CYS A 149 5.09 -4.04 6.99
C CYS A 149 4.12 -5.22 7.22
N HIS A 150 3.21 -5.47 6.29
CA HIS A 150 2.24 -6.56 6.39
C HIS A 150 2.95 -7.94 6.46
N LEU A 151 3.92 -8.19 5.60
CA LEU A 151 4.67 -9.46 5.60
C LEU A 151 5.41 -9.71 6.92
N ASN A 152 5.90 -8.67 7.58
CA ASN A 152 6.55 -8.78 8.88
C ASN A 152 5.54 -9.07 10.00
N TRP A 153 4.37 -8.41 10.00
CA TRP A 153 3.33 -8.60 11.01
C TRP A 153 2.64 -9.96 10.90
N SER A 154 2.32 -10.43 9.70
CA SER A 154 1.69 -11.72 9.47
C SER A 154 2.53 -12.91 9.97
N THR A 155 3.84 -12.70 10.14
CA THR A 155 4.75 -13.71 10.71
C THR A 155 4.59 -13.83 12.24
N PHE A 156 4.12 -12.79 12.92
CA PHE A 156 3.93 -12.77 14.38
C PHE A 156 2.52 -13.22 14.82
N GLU A 157 1.52 -13.20 13.93
CA GLU A 157 0.12 -13.53 14.25
C GLU A 157 -0.31 -14.96 13.92
N SER A 158 0.57 -15.84 13.48
CA SER A 158 0.27 -17.28 13.33
C SER A 158 0.99 -18.09 14.43
N PRO A 159 0.35 -18.92 15.28
CA PRO A 159 -0.94 -19.60 15.08
C PRO A 159 -1.90 -19.56 16.30
N THR A 160 -2.35 -18.46 16.80
CA THR A 160 -3.50 -18.46 17.74
C THR A 160 -4.17 -17.08 17.75
N GLY A 161 -5.28 -16.91 17.08
CA GLY A 161 -6.11 -15.79 17.47
C GLY A 161 -6.84 -15.06 16.36
N LYS A 162 -8.12 -15.16 16.43
CA LYS A 162 -9.15 -14.41 15.73
C LYS A 162 -8.83 -12.91 15.59
N PRO A 163 -9.25 -12.25 14.49
CA PRO A 163 -9.17 -10.81 14.37
C PRO A 163 -9.91 -10.16 15.55
N SER A 164 -9.23 -9.32 16.30
CA SER A 164 -9.85 -8.55 17.36
C SER A 164 -10.69 -7.44 16.74
N GLY A 165 -11.91 -7.80 16.34
CA GLY A 165 -12.98 -6.82 16.16
C GLY A 165 -13.24 -6.16 17.50
N LYS A 166 -12.75 -4.95 17.69
CA LYS A 166 -13.24 -4.06 18.74
C LYS A 166 -14.29 -3.14 18.14
N LYS A 167 -15.47 -3.24 18.76
CA LYS A 167 -16.64 -2.39 18.60
C LYS A 167 -16.32 -0.90 18.68
#